data_89967f5e38e870139db7f30ca15ba030
#
_entry.id   89967f5e38e870139db7f30ca15ba030
#
_cell.length_a   1.000
_cell.length_b   1.000
_cell.length_c   1.000
_cell.angle_alpha   90.00
_cell.angle_beta   90.00
_cell.angle_gamma   90.00
#
_symmetry.space_group_name_H-M   'P 1'
#
loop_
_entity.id
_entity.type
_entity.pdbx_description
1 polymer ?
#
loop_
_entity_poly.entity_id
_entity_poly.type
_entity_poly.pdbx_seq_one_letter_code
_entity_poly.pdbx_strand_id
1 'polypeptide(L)'
;TCIKQKKDRWAVRIKEMAEEMPDCGESEIGWRVVRKLSVEAAKQLEPIFEEHKGRNGRLSIQTDPRLIRSTQALVDQAVEFSELAPNIIVKAPATKAGIAAIEEATYRGVSVNVTVSFSVAQAITTGEAIERGLKRREAEGKDVSTMGPVVTLMAGRLDDWLKIVADRDQLFIDPGHL
;
A
#
# COMPACT_ATOMS: atom_id res chain seq x y z
N THR A 1 -11.22 -11.15 -3.32
CA THR A 1 -11.45 -12.55 -2.87
C THR A 1 -12.57 -12.62 -1.85
N CYS A 2 -12.55 -11.80 -0.78
CA CYS A 2 -13.62 -11.76 0.24
C CYS A 2 -15.00 -11.42 -0.36
N ILE A 3 -15.05 -10.47 -1.31
CA ILE A 3 -16.30 -10.08 -2.00
C ILE A 3 -16.83 -11.27 -2.82
N LYS A 4 -15.96 -12.00 -3.54
CA LYS A 4 -16.36 -13.19 -4.30
C LYS A 4 -16.89 -14.32 -3.43
N GLN A 5 -16.34 -14.51 -2.22
CA GLN A 5 -16.74 -15.58 -1.31
C GLN A 5 -18.04 -15.30 -0.56
N LYS A 6 -18.40 -14.02 -0.38
CA LYS A 6 -19.61 -13.58 0.33
C LYS A 6 -20.41 -12.60 -0.53
N LYS A 7 -20.61 -12.94 -1.81
CA LYS A 7 -21.20 -12.09 -2.83
C LYS A 7 -22.52 -11.45 -2.40
N ASP A 8 -23.42 -12.24 -1.84
CA ASP A 8 -24.77 -11.75 -1.46
C ASP A 8 -24.71 -10.72 -0.33
N ARG A 9 -23.87 -10.96 0.70
CA ARG A 9 -23.65 -10.02 1.79
C ARG A 9 -23.07 -8.68 1.29
N TRP A 10 -22.13 -8.74 0.34
CA TRP A 10 -21.51 -7.54 -0.19
C TRP A 10 -22.39 -6.81 -1.18
N ALA A 11 -23.23 -7.53 -1.95
CA ALA A 11 -24.21 -6.90 -2.85
C ALA A 11 -25.19 -6.02 -2.08
N VAL A 12 -25.71 -6.51 -0.94
CA VAL A 12 -26.59 -5.73 -0.06
C VAL A 12 -25.86 -4.48 0.48
N ARG A 13 -24.66 -4.65 1.04
CA ARG A 13 -23.89 -3.53 1.59
C ARG A 13 -23.51 -2.47 0.53
N ILE A 14 -23.16 -2.90 -0.68
CA ILE A 14 -22.84 -1.98 -1.77
C ILE A 14 -24.09 -1.19 -2.19
N LYS A 15 -25.25 -1.86 -2.24
CA LYS A 15 -26.52 -1.20 -2.52
C LYS A 15 -26.87 -0.15 -1.47
N GLU A 16 -26.79 -0.50 -0.20
CA GLU A 16 -26.98 0.43 0.92
C GLU A 16 -26.06 1.66 0.80
N MET A 17 -24.77 1.45 0.50
CA MET A 17 -23.82 2.55 0.32
C MET A 17 -24.15 3.42 -0.91
N ALA A 18 -24.65 2.83 -1.98
CA ALA A 18 -25.05 3.57 -3.17
C ALA A 18 -26.31 4.42 -2.89
N GLU A 19 -27.23 3.90 -2.11
CA GLU A 19 -28.43 4.63 -1.65
C GLU A 19 -28.09 5.80 -0.72
N GLU A 20 -27.06 5.64 0.14
CA GLU A 20 -26.55 6.72 1.00
C GLU A 20 -25.79 7.81 0.24
N MET A 21 -25.33 7.53 -0.98
CA MET A 21 -24.46 8.39 -1.80
C MET A 21 -24.98 8.53 -3.23
N PRO A 22 -26.19 9.06 -3.43
CA PRO A 22 -26.84 9.05 -4.74
C PRO A 22 -26.09 9.88 -5.83
N ASP A 23 -25.30 10.87 -5.40
CA ASP A 23 -24.54 11.75 -6.30
C ASP A 23 -23.11 11.25 -6.57
N CYS A 24 -22.72 10.10 -5.99
CA CYS A 24 -21.37 9.55 -6.14
C CYS A 24 -21.28 8.52 -7.26
N GLY A 25 -20.16 8.56 -8.00
CA GLY A 25 -19.87 7.56 -9.02
C GLY A 25 -19.44 6.20 -8.44
N GLU A 26 -19.50 5.16 -9.28
CA GLU A 26 -19.12 3.78 -8.91
C GLU A 26 -17.73 3.69 -8.28
N SER A 27 -16.79 4.52 -8.73
CA SER A 27 -15.42 4.57 -8.21
C SER A 27 -15.37 5.03 -6.75
N GLU A 28 -16.17 6.03 -6.39
CA GLU A 28 -16.25 6.54 -5.03
C GLU A 28 -16.89 5.54 -4.07
N ILE A 29 -17.97 4.92 -4.52
CA ILE A 29 -18.61 3.81 -3.80
C ILE A 29 -17.61 2.66 -3.60
N GLY A 30 -16.86 2.31 -4.64
CA GLY A 30 -15.80 1.31 -4.58
C GLY A 30 -14.73 1.62 -3.53
N TRP A 31 -14.26 2.86 -3.46
CA TRP A 31 -13.30 3.31 -2.45
C TRP A 31 -13.89 3.31 -1.04
N ARG A 32 -15.17 3.65 -0.87
CA ARG A 32 -15.85 3.54 0.42
C ARG A 32 -15.92 2.09 0.91
N VAL A 33 -16.20 1.14 0.00
CA VAL A 33 -16.17 -0.30 0.29
C VAL A 33 -14.76 -0.73 0.72
N VAL A 34 -13.71 -0.29 0.00
CA VAL A 34 -12.31 -0.61 0.34
C VAL A 34 -11.95 -0.08 1.73
N ARG A 35 -12.28 1.17 2.06
CA ARG A 35 -12.02 1.76 3.39
C ARG A 35 -12.71 0.94 4.49
N LYS A 36 -14.01 0.64 4.33
CA LYS A 36 -14.77 -0.14 5.32
C LYS A 36 -14.21 -1.55 5.52
N LEU A 37 -13.87 -2.23 4.43
CA LEU A 37 -13.20 -3.53 4.48
C LEU A 37 -11.85 -3.47 5.20
N SER A 38 -11.07 -2.42 4.93
CA SER A 38 -9.76 -2.24 5.53
C SER A 38 -9.87 -2.02 7.04
N VAL A 39 -10.82 -1.21 7.50
CA VAL A 39 -11.08 -1.03 8.94
C VAL A 39 -11.51 -2.33 9.61
N GLU A 40 -12.46 -3.07 9.00
CA GLU A 40 -12.93 -4.36 9.54
C GLU A 40 -11.78 -5.41 9.61
N ALA A 41 -10.89 -5.42 8.61
CA ALA A 41 -9.75 -6.34 8.58
C ALA A 41 -8.62 -5.90 9.53
N ALA A 42 -8.34 -4.60 9.63
CA ALA A 42 -7.37 -4.03 10.56
C ALA A 42 -7.71 -4.40 12.01
N LYS A 43 -8.99 -4.28 12.37
CA LYS A 43 -9.49 -4.66 13.70
C LYS A 43 -9.21 -6.12 14.06
N GLN A 44 -9.24 -7.04 13.09
CA GLN A 44 -8.92 -8.45 13.34
C GLN A 44 -7.43 -8.70 13.62
N LEU A 45 -6.56 -7.81 13.15
CA LEU A 45 -5.12 -7.88 13.34
C LEU A 45 -4.63 -7.06 14.54
N GLU A 46 -5.49 -6.23 15.11
CA GLU A 46 -5.16 -5.31 16.21
C GLU A 46 -4.57 -6.01 17.44
N PRO A 47 -5.08 -7.18 17.90
CA PRO A 47 -4.47 -7.89 19.04
C PRO A 47 -3.02 -8.29 18.79
N ILE A 48 -2.69 -8.71 17.56
CA ILE A 48 -1.30 -9.04 17.16
C ILE A 48 -0.45 -7.78 17.09
N PHE A 49 -1.02 -6.66 16.64
CA PHE A 49 -0.34 -5.38 16.57
C PHE A 49 0.04 -4.88 17.97
N GLU A 50 -0.85 -4.98 18.92
CA GLU A 50 -0.62 -4.60 20.32
C GLU A 50 0.40 -5.51 21.00
N GLU A 51 0.25 -6.83 20.89
CA GLU A 51 1.17 -7.83 21.45
C GLU A 51 2.61 -7.60 20.97
N HIS A 52 2.78 -7.29 19.69
CA HIS A 52 4.09 -7.06 19.08
C HIS A 52 4.52 -5.58 19.05
N LYS A 53 3.87 -4.70 19.82
CA LYS A 53 4.22 -3.27 19.96
C LYS A 53 4.36 -2.57 18.59
N GLY A 54 3.43 -2.81 17.70
CA GLY A 54 3.38 -2.22 16.37
C GLY A 54 4.29 -2.85 15.30
N ARG A 55 5.08 -3.86 15.62
CA ARG A 55 5.98 -4.50 14.64
C ARG A 55 5.25 -5.42 13.67
N ASN A 56 4.25 -6.17 14.15
CA ASN A 56 3.44 -7.10 13.37
C ASN A 56 1.96 -6.70 13.41
N GLY A 57 1.07 -7.44 12.77
CA GLY A 57 -0.38 -7.21 12.83
C GLY A 57 -0.84 -5.98 12.04
N ARG A 58 -0.09 -5.57 11.02
CA ARG A 58 -0.46 -4.44 10.15
C ARG A 58 -1.25 -4.88 8.94
N LEU A 59 -2.25 -4.07 8.57
CA LEU A 59 -3.00 -4.23 7.32
C LEU A 59 -2.46 -3.27 6.27
N SER A 60 -2.11 -3.79 5.09
CA SER A 60 -1.72 -2.96 3.95
C SER A 60 -2.92 -2.53 3.11
N ILE A 61 -3.09 -1.22 2.91
CA ILE A 61 -4.04 -0.63 1.98
C ILE A 61 -3.29 0.04 0.82
N GLN A 62 -3.73 -0.22 -0.42
CA GLN A 62 -3.09 0.32 -1.63
C GLN A 62 -3.64 1.71 -1.95
N THR A 63 -2.76 2.67 -2.26
CA THR A 63 -3.17 3.96 -2.84
C THR A 63 -3.81 3.78 -4.22
N ASP A 64 -4.66 4.72 -4.61
CA ASP A 64 -5.33 4.71 -5.91
C ASP A 64 -4.30 4.77 -7.05
N PRO A 65 -4.24 3.77 -7.94
CA PRO A 65 -3.27 3.75 -9.03
C PRO A 65 -3.44 4.91 -10.02
N ARG A 66 -4.58 5.59 -10.05
CA ARG A 66 -4.81 6.78 -10.88
C ARG A 66 -3.98 7.98 -10.42
N LEU A 67 -3.50 7.99 -9.17
CA LEU A 67 -2.73 9.08 -8.56
C LEU A 67 -1.22 8.98 -8.80
N ILE A 68 -0.73 7.97 -9.52
CA ILE A 68 0.70 7.64 -9.66
C ILE A 68 1.59 8.76 -10.23
N ARG A 69 0.99 9.80 -10.82
CA ARG A 69 1.71 10.94 -11.41
C ARG A 69 1.72 12.18 -10.49
N SER A 70 0.99 12.16 -9.40
CA SER A 70 0.87 13.29 -8.47
C SER A 70 1.43 12.94 -7.10
N THR A 71 2.58 13.49 -6.75
CA THR A 71 3.17 13.36 -5.42
C THR A 71 2.21 13.80 -4.33
N GLN A 72 1.60 14.99 -4.49
CA GLN A 72 0.70 15.53 -3.47
C GLN A 72 -0.52 14.64 -3.25
N ALA A 73 -1.19 14.20 -4.33
CA ALA A 73 -2.36 13.35 -4.22
C ALA A 73 -2.05 11.98 -3.56
N LEU A 74 -0.86 11.42 -3.84
CA LEU A 74 -0.39 10.20 -3.17
C LEU A 74 -0.15 10.42 -1.67
N VAL A 75 0.44 11.56 -1.29
CA VAL A 75 0.67 11.93 0.11
C VAL A 75 -0.65 12.12 0.84
N ASP A 76 -1.57 12.90 0.28
CA ASP A 76 -2.85 13.20 0.90
C ASP A 76 -3.66 11.92 1.14
N GLN A 77 -3.71 11.04 0.15
CA GLN A 77 -4.39 9.75 0.30
C GLN A 77 -3.66 8.82 1.28
N ALA A 78 -2.32 8.85 1.33
CA ALA A 78 -1.55 8.04 2.28
C ALA A 78 -1.83 8.48 3.72
N VAL A 79 -1.92 9.78 3.98
CA VAL A 79 -2.30 10.32 5.29
C VAL A 79 -3.73 9.91 5.63
N GLU A 80 -4.69 10.15 4.74
CA GLU A 80 -6.09 9.75 4.92
C GLU A 80 -6.21 8.26 5.27
N PHE A 81 -5.52 7.40 4.54
CA PHE A 81 -5.60 5.96 4.79
C PHE A 81 -4.93 5.53 6.10
N SER A 82 -3.86 6.21 6.51
CA SER A 82 -3.19 5.91 7.78
C SER A 82 -4.06 6.23 9.01
N GLU A 83 -5.00 7.14 8.87
CA GLU A 83 -5.94 7.54 9.93
C GLU A 83 -7.13 6.58 10.10
N LEU A 84 -7.33 5.63 9.17
CA LEU A 84 -8.44 4.68 9.23
C LEU A 84 -8.34 3.70 10.42
N ALA A 85 -7.12 3.29 10.80
CA ALA A 85 -6.87 2.47 11.99
C ALA A 85 -5.36 2.52 12.36
N PRO A 86 -5.00 2.31 13.65
CA PRO A 86 -3.63 2.45 14.14
C PRO A 86 -2.64 1.45 13.52
N ASN A 87 -3.12 0.32 13.05
CA ASN A 87 -2.33 -0.75 12.46
C ASN A 87 -2.38 -0.79 10.92
N ILE A 88 -2.74 0.31 10.29
CA ILE A 88 -2.66 0.44 8.83
C ILE A 88 -1.24 0.79 8.38
N ILE A 89 -0.81 0.15 7.30
CA ILE A 89 0.38 0.48 6.53
C ILE A 89 -0.04 0.77 5.08
N VAL A 90 0.39 1.90 4.53
CA VAL A 90 -0.08 2.36 3.22
C VAL A 90 0.87 1.96 2.12
N LYS A 91 0.36 1.24 1.11
CA LYS A 91 1.16 0.86 -0.07
C LYS A 91 1.27 2.04 -1.03
N ALA A 92 2.53 2.45 -1.28
CA ALA A 92 2.88 3.51 -2.22
C ALA A 92 3.82 2.98 -3.32
N PRO A 93 3.67 3.40 -4.58
CA PRO A 93 4.45 2.86 -5.70
C PRO A 93 5.85 3.47 -5.79
N ALA A 94 6.87 2.68 -6.13
CA ALA A 94 8.24 3.12 -6.40
C ALA A 94 8.39 3.81 -7.77
N THR A 95 7.51 4.79 -8.07
CA THR A 95 7.59 5.66 -9.25
C THR A 95 8.27 6.98 -8.89
N LYS A 96 8.64 7.79 -9.88
CA LYS A 96 9.26 9.11 -9.63
C LYS A 96 8.43 9.98 -8.67
N ALA A 97 7.13 10.09 -8.90
CA ALA A 97 6.22 10.83 -8.01
C ALA A 97 6.02 10.10 -6.68
N GLY A 98 5.96 8.76 -6.72
CA GLY A 98 5.78 7.92 -5.53
C GLY A 98 6.97 7.97 -4.58
N ILE A 99 8.21 8.02 -5.05
CA ILE A 99 9.40 8.14 -4.19
C ILE A 99 9.37 9.45 -3.39
N ALA A 100 9.02 10.56 -4.04
CA ALA A 100 8.85 11.83 -3.34
C ALA A 100 7.66 11.79 -2.35
N ALA A 101 6.58 11.10 -2.71
CA ALA A 101 5.44 10.90 -1.81
C ALA A 101 5.79 10.01 -0.61
N ILE A 102 6.61 8.97 -0.79
CA ILE A 102 7.09 8.09 0.28
C ILE A 102 7.86 8.90 1.33
N GLU A 103 8.79 9.76 0.92
CA GLU A 103 9.53 10.62 1.84
C GLU A 103 8.59 11.52 2.66
N GLU A 104 7.70 12.24 1.98
CA GLU A 104 6.80 13.20 2.63
C GLU A 104 5.75 12.48 3.51
N ALA A 105 5.17 11.37 3.06
CA ALA A 105 4.22 10.57 3.86
C ALA A 105 4.91 10.02 5.12
N THR A 106 6.13 9.51 5.00
CA THR A 106 6.93 9.05 6.14
C THR A 106 7.19 10.19 7.12
N TYR A 107 7.57 11.36 6.64
CA TYR A 107 7.73 12.55 7.49
C TYR A 107 6.42 12.94 8.21
N ARG A 108 5.27 12.77 7.57
CA ARG A 108 3.95 12.99 8.20
C ARG A 108 3.53 11.88 9.17
N GLY A 109 4.33 10.82 9.31
CA GLY A 109 4.10 9.73 10.28
C GLY A 109 3.38 8.52 9.72
N VAL A 110 3.23 8.44 8.40
CA VAL A 110 2.63 7.29 7.75
C VAL A 110 3.65 6.15 7.66
N SER A 111 3.30 4.97 8.15
CA SER A 111 4.02 3.74 7.83
C SER A 111 3.74 3.34 6.38
N VAL A 112 4.78 3.33 5.55
CA VAL A 112 4.65 3.03 4.12
C VAL A 112 5.09 1.59 3.80
N ASN A 113 4.37 0.94 2.88
CA ASN A 113 4.80 -0.30 2.25
C ASN A 113 5.07 -0.01 0.77
N VAL A 114 6.35 0.07 0.41
CA VAL A 114 6.73 0.36 -0.98
C VAL A 114 6.35 -0.82 -1.89
N THR A 115 5.74 -0.52 -3.01
CA THR A 115 5.33 -1.51 -4.02
C THR A 115 5.74 -1.04 -5.43
N VAL A 116 5.51 -1.87 -6.45
CA VAL A 116 5.95 -1.58 -7.83
C VAL A 116 7.46 -1.32 -7.88
N SER A 117 8.20 -2.06 -7.06
CA SER A 117 9.67 -2.06 -6.99
C SER A 117 10.17 -3.39 -7.54
N PHE A 118 10.91 -3.34 -8.64
CA PHE A 118 11.40 -4.50 -9.39
C PHE A 118 12.92 -4.57 -9.45
N SER A 119 13.61 -3.48 -9.16
CA SER A 119 15.07 -3.39 -9.24
C SER A 119 15.69 -3.00 -7.90
N VAL A 120 16.95 -3.40 -7.72
CA VAL A 120 17.76 -3.00 -6.56
C VAL A 120 17.86 -1.48 -6.46
N ALA A 121 18.01 -0.78 -7.58
CA ALA A 121 18.06 0.68 -7.59
C ALA A 121 16.77 1.32 -7.05
N GLN A 122 15.58 0.80 -7.42
CA GLN A 122 14.32 1.27 -6.85
C GLN A 122 14.24 1.00 -5.34
N ALA A 123 14.68 -0.18 -4.89
CA ALA A 123 14.66 -0.53 -3.47
C ALA A 123 15.57 0.40 -2.65
N ILE A 124 16.79 0.67 -3.13
CA ILE A 124 17.73 1.58 -2.47
C ILE A 124 17.14 2.99 -2.41
N THR A 125 16.72 3.55 -3.56
CA THR A 125 16.19 4.92 -3.62
C THR A 125 14.95 5.12 -2.75
N THR A 126 14.08 4.12 -2.66
CA THR A 126 12.91 4.19 -1.77
C THR A 126 13.29 4.04 -0.30
N GLY A 127 14.27 3.20 0.02
CA GLY A 127 14.83 3.09 1.37
C GLY A 127 15.43 4.41 1.85
N GLU A 128 16.21 5.07 1.00
CA GLU A 128 16.78 6.40 1.27
C GLU A 128 15.69 7.47 1.45
N ALA A 129 14.60 7.42 0.66
CA ALA A 129 13.47 8.34 0.81
C ALA A 129 12.77 8.15 2.17
N ILE A 130 12.57 6.90 2.59
CA ILE A 130 12.05 6.57 3.92
C ILE A 130 12.98 7.13 5.01
N GLU A 131 14.29 6.89 4.89
CA GLU A 131 15.27 7.36 5.86
C GLU A 131 15.27 8.89 5.98
N ARG A 132 15.21 9.62 4.85
CA ARG A 132 15.09 11.08 4.88
C ARG A 132 13.81 11.54 5.58
N GLY A 133 12.68 10.89 5.31
CA GLY A 133 11.41 11.19 5.97
C GLY A 133 11.48 10.96 7.48
N LEU A 134 12.08 9.86 7.94
CA LEU A 134 12.28 9.56 9.36
C LEU A 134 13.22 10.58 10.02
N LYS A 135 14.37 10.89 9.41
CA LYS A 135 15.32 11.90 9.93
C LYS A 135 14.69 13.28 10.09
N ARG A 136 13.89 13.71 9.12
CA ARG A 136 13.14 14.98 9.20
C ARG A 136 12.19 14.97 10.40
N ARG A 137 11.51 13.85 10.61
CA ARG A 137 10.58 13.67 11.71
C ARG A 137 11.27 13.69 13.08
N GLU A 138 12.38 12.96 13.22
CA GLU A 138 13.21 12.92 14.43
C GLU A 138 13.80 14.30 14.75
N ALA A 139 14.26 15.04 13.75
CA ALA A 139 14.82 16.39 13.93
C ALA A 139 13.79 17.39 14.51
N GLU A 140 12.49 17.12 14.31
CA GLU A 140 11.40 17.90 14.91
C GLU A 140 10.88 17.31 16.25
N GLY A 141 11.55 16.30 16.78
CA GLY A 141 11.17 15.64 18.05
C GLY A 141 9.89 14.81 17.95
N LYS A 142 9.46 14.46 16.74
CA LYS A 142 8.26 13.62 16.53
C LYS A 142 8.59 12.14 16.70
N ASP A 143 7.68 11.39 17.34
CA ASP A 143 7.88 9.97 17.60
C ASP A 143 7.94 9.13 16.30
N VAL A 144 8.91 8.23 16.24
CA VAL A 144 9.11 7.24 15.17
C VAL A 144 9.07 5.80 15.69
N SER A 145 8.91 5.60 17.00
CA SER A 145 9.08 4.29 17.67
C SER A 145 8.11 3.22 17.21
N THR A 146 6.91 3.62 16.77
CA THR A 146 5.86 2.72 16.26
C THR A 146 5.82 2.65 14.75
N MET A 147 6.68 3.41 14.04
CA MET A 147 6.72 3.36 12.59
C MET A 147 7.38 2.08 12.08
N GLY A 148 6.79 1.47 11.06
CA GLY A 148 7.26 0.21 10.49
C GLY A 148 7.23 0.23 8.96
N PRO A 149 8.00 1.11 8.30
CA PRO A 149 8.06 1.13 6.85
C PRO A 149 8.68 -0.14 6.29
N VAL A 150 8.20 -0.57 5.12
CA VAL A 150 8.65 -1.78 4.43
C VAL A 150 8.92 -1.47 2.96
N VAL A 151 9.98 -2.04 2.41
CA VAL A 151 10.26 -2.03 0.96
C VAL A 151 10.04 -3.43 0.42
N THR A 152 9.05 -3.58 -0.45
CA THR A 152 8.72 -4.87 -1.09
C THR A 152 9.31 -4.94 -2.49
N LEU A 153 10.29 -5.82 -2.70
CA LEU A 153 10.75 -6.22 -4.04
C LEU A 153 9.77 -7.26 -4.62
N MET A 154 9.27 -6.99 -5.84
CA MET A 154 8.26 -7.82 -6.49
C MET A 154 8.91 -8.86 -7.42
N ALA A 155 9.79 -9.72 -6.86
CA ALA A 155 10.55 -10.71 -7.62
C ALA A 155 9.63 -11.66 -8.42
N GLY A 156 8.64 -12.28 -7.80
CA GLY A 156 7.75 -13.22 -8.48
C GLY A 156 6.97 -12.61 -9.65
N ARG A 157 6.65 -11.31 -9.61
CA ARG A 157 6.03 -10.64 -10.75
C ARG A 157 7.01 -10.46 -11.91
N LEU A 158 8.29 -10.22 -11.60
CA LEU A 158 9.35 -10.15 -12.59
C LEU A 158 9.58 -11.51 -13.25
N ASP A 159 9.64 -12.58 -12.45
CA ASP A 159 9.80 -13.94 -12.94
C ASP A 159 8.68 -14.35 -13.89
N ASP A 160 7.42 -14.05 -13.56
CA ASP A 160 6.27 -14.33 -14.43
C ASP A 160 6.42 -13.65 -15.81
N TRP A 161 6.87 -12.38 -15.82
CA TRP A 161 7.10 -11.65 -17.06
C TRP A 161 8.32 -12.18 -17.86
N LEU A 162 9.41 -12.51 -17.18
CA LEU A 162 10.59 -13.08 -17.82
C LEU A 162 10.28 -14.41 -18.51
N LYS A 163 9.44 -15.25 -17.89
CA LYS A 163 8.97 -16.50 -18.53
C LYS A 163 8.19 -16.22 -19.81
N ILE A 164 7.25 -15.27 -19.78
CA ILE A 164 6.46 -14.89 -20.96
C ILE A 164 7.37 -14.37 -22.08
N VAL A 165 8.37 -13.53 -21.76
CA VAL A 165 9.31 -12.99 -22.74
C VAL A 165 10.20 -14.10 -23.30
N ALA A 166 10.71 -14.99 -22.47
CA ALA A 166 11.53 -16.12 -22.88
C ALA A 166 10.76 -17.05 -23.84
N ASP A 167 9.53 -17.38 -23.52
CA ASP A 167 8.67 -18.20 -24.38
C ASP A 167 8.37 -17.53 -25.71
N ARG A 168 8.03 -16.23 -25.71
CA ARG A 168 7.75 -15.43 -26.89
C ARG A 168 8.97 -15.37 -27.83
N ASP A 169 10.14 -15.14 -27.27
CA ASP A 169 11.39 -14.90 -28.01
C ASP A 169 12.18 -16.22 -28.21
N GLN A 170 11.61 -17.37 -27.81
CA GLN A 170 12.21 -18.72 -27.88
C GLN A 170 13.62 -18.79 -27.24
N LEU A 171 13.79 -18.08 -26.13
CA LEU A 171 15.03 -18.07 -25.37
C LEU A 171 15.08 -19.29 -24.44
N PHE A 172 16.18 -20.03 -24.49
CA PHE A 172 16.42 -21.08 -23.51
C PHE A 172 16.88 -20.45 -22.19
N ILE A 173 16.11 -20.64 -21.13
CA ILE A 173 16.50 -20.26 -19.77
C ILE A 173 16.65 -21.56 -18.98
N ASP A 174 17.83 -21.75 -18.39
CA ASP A 174 18.06 -22.89 -17.50
C ASP A 174 17.07 -22.84 -16.33
N PRO A 175 16.30 -23.93 -16.09
CA PRO A 175 15.34 -23.99 -14.99
C PRO A 175 15.94 -23.72 -13.61
N GLY A 176 17.25 -23.86 -13.43
CA GLY A 176 17.95 -23.52 -12.20
C GLY A 176 18.21 -22.03 -11.98
N HIS A 177 17.88 -21.19 -12.97
CA HIS A 177 18.04 -19.72 -12.90
C HIS A 177 16.72 -18.95 -12.81
N LEU A 178 15.58 -19.64 -12.67
CA LEU A 178 14.24 -19.04 -12.51
C LEU A 178 13.65 -19.31 -11.13
#